data_ec3265b5e71e8d9febcac098577ff2ee
#
_entry.id   ec3265b5e71e8d9febcac098577ff2ee
#
_cell.length_a   1.000
_cell.length_b   1.000
_cell.length_c   1.000
_cell.angle_alpha   90.00
_cell.angle_beta   90.00
_cell.angle_gamma   90.00
#
_symmetry.space_group_name_H-M   'P 1'
#
loop_
_entity.id
_entity.type
_entity.pdbx_description
1 polymer ?
#
loop_
_entity_poly.entity_id
_entity_poly.type
_entity_poly.pdbx_seq_one_letter_code
_entity_poly.pdbx_strand_id
1 'polypeptide(L)'
;MPEINSWGQTVNDPVPDWQGASVLERGVLEGRFCRLEPLDAVQHGVDLFDAYALGDDSDWTWLASNQPASIEATVDWLQGKVQDEALVPFAVIDRHSERAVGLVCYMAIEQQLGSVEIGHVTWSRKMKNSPLGTEAIWLLLKYGFERGYRRLEWKCDSMNIASRRAAERLGFVWEGRLRQKLVRKGRNRDSDMLSI
;
A
#
# COMPACT_ATOMS: atom_id res chain seq x y z
N MET A 1 29.52 -0.32 -9.66
CA MET A 1 30.39 -0.98 -8.66
C MET A 1 30.93 0.07 -7.71
N PRO A 2 30.99 -0.21 -6.40
CA PRO A 2 31.53 0.76 -5.45
C PRO A 2 32.87 1.30 -5.92
N GLU A 3 33.08 2.60 -5.77
CA GLU A 3 34.29 3.31 -6.19
C GLU A 3 35.09 3.77 -4.98
N ILE A 4 36.36 4.08 -5.17
CA ILE A 4 37.21 4.66 -4.14
C ILE A 4 37.40 6.16 -4.47
N ASN A 5 36.97 7.03 -3.55
CA ASN A 5 37.12 8.49 -3.72
C ASN A 5 38.56 8.94 -3.50
N SER A 6 38.85 10.23 -3.70
CA SER A 6 40.17 10.82 -3.57
C SER A 6 40.76 10.75 -2.17
N TRP A 7 40.01 10.43 -1.15
CA TRP A 7 40.43 10.24 0.25
C TRP A 7 40.61 8.76 0.64
N GLY A 8 40.51 7.82 -0.33
CA GLY A 8 40.64 6.38 -0.10
C GLY A 8 39.43 5.71 0.54
N GLN A 9 38.26 6.37 0.51
CA GLN A 9 37.02 5.83 1.08
C GLN A 9 36.19 5.12 -0.02
N THR A 10 35.63 3.96 0.31
CA THR A 10 34.69 3.26 -0.58
C THR A 10 33.33 4.00 -0.55
N VAL A 11 32.84 4.38 -1.72
CA VAL A 11 31.55 5.03 -1.92
C VAL A 11 30.64 4.16 -2.78
N ASN A 12 29.32 4.37 -2.65
CA ASN A 12 28.33 3.63 -3.43
C ASN A 12 28.34 4.06 -4.90
N ASP A 13 27.66 3.28 -5.74
CA ASP A 13 27.51 3.54 -7.17
C ASP A 13 26.91 4.92 -7.43
N PRO A 14 27.43 5.66 -8.40
CA PRO A 14 26.84 6.93 -8.80
C PRO A 14 25.46 6.71 -9.42
N VAL A 15 24.57 7.69 -9.24
CA VAL A 15 23.27 7.74 -9.93
C VAL A 15 23.27 9.03 -10.76
N PRO A 16 23.86 9.00 -11.97
CA PRO A 16 23.96 10.18 -12.80
C PRO A 16 22.57 10.68 -13.21
N ASP A 17 22.46 12.00 -13.37
CA ASP A 17 21.26 12.69 -13.87
C ASP A 17 19.96 12.43 -13.07
N TRP A 18 20.10 12.04 -11.79
CA TRP A 18 18.94 11.84 -10.93
C TRP A 18 18.17 13.13 -10.68
N GLN A 19 16.91 13.20 -11.16
CA GLN A 19 16.03 14.36 -10.99
C GLN A 19 14.86 14.10 -10.01
N GLY A 20 14.82 12.90 -9.40
CA GLY A 20 13.69 12.43 -8.62
C GLY A 20 12.64 11.71 -9.47
N ALA A 21 11.65 11.12 -8.81
CA ALA A 21 10.52 10.46 -9.45
C ALA A 21 9.44 11.49 -9.87
N SER A 22 8.58 11.10 -10.79
CA SER A 22 7.44 11.91 -11.22
C SER A 22 6.28 11.81 -10.22
N VAL A 23 5.37 12.78 -10.23
CA VAL A 23 4.16 12.77 -9.40
C VAL A 23 3.32 11.52 -9.66
N LEU A 24 2.81 10.89 -8.60
CA LEU A 24 1.83 9.80 -8.70
C LEU A 24 0.44 10.42 -8.89
N GLU A 25 -0.05 10.39 -10.10
CA GLU A 25 -1.35 10.94 -10.46
C GLU A 25 -2.48 9.99 -10.03
N ARG A 26 -3.65 10.57 -9.75
CA ARG A 26 -4.86 9.83 -9.42
C ARG A 26 -5.58 9.42 -10.73
N GLY A 27 -5.04 8.43 -11.44
CA GLY A 27 -5.63 7.86 -12.65
C GLY A 27 -6.11 6.42 -12.43
N VAL A 28 -6.91 5.90 -13.34
CA VAL A 28 -7.33 4.49 -13.31
C VAL A 28 -6.18 3.61 -13.80
N LEU A 29 -5.89 2.54 -13.05
CA LEU A 29 -4.90 1.53 -13.44
C LEU A 29 -5.65 0.25 -13.82
N GLU A 30 -5.54 -0.12 -15.09
CA GLU A 30 -6.28 -1.24 -15.66
C GLU A 30 -5.52 -2.56 -15.56
N GLY A 31 -6.15 -3.58 -15.00
CA GLY A 31 -5.68 -4.96 -14.93
C GLY A 31 -6.63 -5.94 -15.61
N ARG A 32 -6.31 -7.23 -15.53
CA ARG A 32 -7.12 -8.33 -16.08
C ARG A 32 -8.26 -8.72 -15.15
N PHE A 33 -7.97 -8.83 -13.86
CA PHE A 33 -8.90 -9.30 -12.82
C PHE A 33 -9.50 -8.14 -12.05
N CYS A 34 -8.73 -7.06 -11.86
CA CYS A 34 -9.20 -5.85 -11.21
C CYS A 34 -8.74 -4.60 -11.97
N ARG A 35 -9.32 -3.48 -11.61
CA ARG A 35 -8.78 -2.15 -11.89
C ARG A 35 -8.67 -1.38 -10.59
N LEU A 36 -7.76 -0.44 -10.53
CA LEU A 36 -7.64 0.49 -9.41
C LEU A 36 -8.25 1.81 -9.85
N GLU A 37 -9.29 2.25 -9.16
CA GLU A 37 -9.89 3.56 -9.38
C GLU A 37 -9.44 4.52 -8.28
N PRO A 38 -9.18 5.80 -8.60
CA PRO A 38 -9.02 6.81 -7.57
C PRO A 38 -10.17 6.72 -6.57
N LEU A 39 -9.84 6.67 -5.28
CA LEU A 39 -10.86 6.49 -4.25
C LEU A 39 -11.85 7.65 -4.24
N ASP A 40 -13.13 7.32 -4.40
CA ASP A 40 -14.26 8.20 -4.14
C ASP A 40 -15.08 7.61 -2.99
N ALA A 41 -15.24 8.36 -1.90
CA ALA A 41 -15.87 7.87 -0.69
C ALA A 41 -17.36 7.57 -0.87
N VAL A 42 -18.05 8.38 -1.68
CA VAL A 42 -19.50 8.22 -1.92
C VAL A 42 -19.75 7.07 -2.90
N GLN A 43 -19.00 7.05 -4.01
CA GLN A 43 -19.15 6.03 -5.05
C GLN A 43 -18.81 4.64 -4.51
N HIS A 44 -17.73 4.49 -3.74
CA HIS A 44 -17.22 3.17 -3.32
C HIS A 44 -17.69 2.75 -1.93
N GLY A 45 -18.31 3.67 -1.16
CA GLY A 45 -18.61 3.45 0.26
C GLY A 45 -19.53 2.27 0.53
N VAL A 46 -20.63 2.14 -0.22
CA VAL A 46 -21.59 1.03 -0.06
C VAL A 46 -20.93 -0.31 -0.41
N ASP A 47 -20.22 -0.36 -1.53
CA ASP A 47 -19.55 -1.58 -1.99
C ASP A 47 -18.49 -2.07 -1.00
N LEU A 48 -17.69 -1.14 -0.46
CA LEU A 48 -16.65 -1.47 0.50
C LEU A 48 -17.25 -1.87 1.85
N PHE A 49 -18.33 -1.22 2.30
CA PHE A 49 -19.06 -1.66 3.50
C PHE A 49 -19.55 -3.10 3.35
N ASP A 50 -20.26 -3.41 2.26
CA ASP A 50 -20.75 -4.77 1.98
C ASP A 50 -19.59 -5.78 1.88
N ALA A 51 -18.48 -5.41 1.23
CA ALA A 51 -17.33 -6.29 1.07
C ALA A 51 -16.63 -6.58 2.41
N TYR A 52 -16.54 -5.59 3.31
CA TYR A 52 -15.94 -5.77 4.64
C TYR A 52 -16.86 -6.49 5.60
N ALA A 53 -18.19 -6.37 5.46
CA ALA A 53 -19.17 -7.09 6.25
C ALA A 53 -19.11 -8.62 6.05
N LEU A 54 -18.44 -9.12 5.01
CA LEU A 54 -18.14 -10.54 4.82
C LEU A 54 -17.08 -11.07 5.80
N GLY A 55 -16.39 -10.17 6.48
CA GLY A 55 -15.37 -10.45 7.48
C GLY A 55 -15.86 -10.20 8.91
N ASP A 56 -14.91 -10.01 9.80
CA ASP A 56 -15.14 -9.67 11.19
C ASP A 56 -13.97 -8.79 11.72
N ASP A 57 -14.04 -8.37 12.98
CA ASP A 57 -13.05 -7.50 13.62
C ASP A 57 -11.61 -8.06 13.56
N SER A 58 -11.44 -9.38 13.42
CA SER A 58 -10.12 -9.98 13.32
C SER A 58 -9.37 -9.56 12.05
N ASP A 59 -10.09 -9.24 10.98
CA ASP A 59 -9.52 -8.73 9.73
C ASP A 59 -8.91 -7.32 9.91
N TRP A 60 -9.31 -6.61 10.97
CA TRP A 60 -8.87 -5.24 11.31
C TRP A 60 -7.82 -5.18 12.41
N THR A 61 -7.41 -6.32 12.99
CA THR A 61 -6.46 -6.39 14.11
C THR A 61 -5.20 -5.55 13.88
N TRP A 62 -4.60 -5.65 12.70
CA TRP A 62 -3.34 -5.03 12.35
C TRP A 62 -3.48 -3.66 11.65
N LEU A 63 -4.72 -3.26 11.34
CA LEU A 63 -5.00 -1.97 10.72
C LEU A 63 -5.07 -0.83 11.75
N ALA A 64 -4.87 0.40 11.28
CA ALA A 64 -4.92 1.58 12.15
C ALA A 64 -6.32 1.86 12.69
N SER A 65 -7.34 1.61 11.87
CA SER A 65 -8.76 1.77 12.20
C SER A 65 -9.38 0.44 12.63
N ASN A 66 -10.55 0.52 13.25
CA ASN A 66 -11.47 -0.59 13.43
C ASN A 66 -12.36 -0.70 12.20
N GLN A 67 -13.10 -1.82 12.08
CA GLN A 67 -14.11 -1.98 11.03
C GLN A 67 -15.20 -0.90 11.22
N PRO A 68 -15.54 -0.13 10.17
CA PRO A 68 -16.67 0.79 10.24
C PRO A 68 -17.98 0.05 10.48
N ALA A 69 -18.83 0.58 11.38
CA ALA A 69 -20.04 -0.10 11.83
C ALA A 69 -21.27 0.17 10.93
N SER A 70 -21.19 1.14 10.01
CA SER A 70 -22.29 1.49 9.11
C SER A 70 -21.74 2.01 7.77
N ILE A 71 -22.63 2.17 6.79
CA ILE A 71 -22.29 2.78 5.50
C ILE A 71 -21.76 4.21 5.70
N GLU A 72 -22.43 4.99 6.53
CA GLU A 72 -22.04 6.37 6.83
C GLU A 72 -20.65 6.42 7.45
N ALA A 73 -20.37 5.56 8.45
CA ALA A 73 -19.06 5.46 9.07
C ALA A 73 -17.99 4.99 8.07
N THR A 74 -18.36 4.17 7.09
CA THR A 74 -17.46 3.75 6.01
C THR A 74 -17.14 4.93 5.09
N VAL A 75 -18.15 5.68 4.67
CA VAL A 75 -17.97 6.88 3.82
C VAL A 75 -17.08 7.90 4.54
N ASP A 76 -17.32 8.18 5.82
CA ASP A 76 -16.52 9.12 6.62
C ASP A 76 -15.06 8.66 6.73
N TRP A 77 -14.83 7.35 6.98
CA TRP A 77 -13.48 6.77 7.03
C TRP A 77 -12.75 6.85 5.69
N LEU A 78 -13.45 6.61 4.57
CA LEU A 78 -12.91 6.76 3.22
C LEU A 78 -12.64 8.23 2.88
N GLN A 79 -13.56 9.14 3.25
CA GLN A 79 -13.40 10.57 3.03
C GLN A 79 -12.14 11.12 3.72
N GLY A 80 -11.82 10.64 4.93
CA GLY A 80 -10.58 10.98 5.60
C GLY A 80 -9.33 10.57 4.80
N LYS A 81 -9.39 9.48 4.03
CA LYS A 81 -8.27 9.08 3.17
C LYS A 81 -8.20 9.87 1.86
N VAL A 82 -9.34 10.28 1.32
CA VAL A 82 -9.39 11.12 0.11
C VAL A 82 -8.83 12.52 0.39
N GLN A 83 -9.09 13.04 1.60
CA GLN A 83 -8.64 14.36 2.05
C GLN A 83 -7.19 14.40 2.55
N ASP A 84 -6.60 13.25 2.86
CA ASP A 84 -5.20 13.17 3.29
C ASP A 84 -4.28 13.36 2.07
N GLU A 85 -3.65 14.54 1.98
CA GLU A 85 -2.74 14.90 0.89
C GLU A 85 -1.47 14.03 0.85
N ALA A 86 -1.14 13.39 1.96
CA ALA A 86 0.00 12.46 2.02
C ALA A 86 -0.31 11.09 1.39
N LEU A 87 -1.55 10.87 0.94
CA LEU A 87 -2.00 9.61 0.35
C LEU A 87 -2.40 9.76 -1.12
N VAL A 88 -2.16 8.70 -1.89
CA VAL A 88 -2.81 8.48 -3.19
C VAL A 88 -3.63 7.19 -3.06
N PRO A 89 -4.90 7.31 -2.62
CA PRO A 89 -5.74 6.16 -2.33
C PRO A 89 -6.48 5.65 -3.57
N PHE A 90 -6.61 4.32 -3.65
CA PHE A 90 -7.34 3.61 -4.70
C PHE A 90 -8.34 2.62 -4.12
N ALA A 91 -9.54 2.57 -4.70
CA ALA A 91 -10.44 1.44 -4.57
C ALA A 91 -10.04 0.33 -5.54
N VAL A 92 -10.08 -0.92 -5.09
CA VAL A 92 -9.87 -2.09 -5.94
C VAL A 92 -11.23 -2.57 -6.42
N ILE A 93 -11.46 -2.45 -7.72
CA ILE A 93 -12.69 -2.88 -8.38
C ILE A 93 -12.51 -4.27 -8.97
N ASP A 94 -13.31 -5.22 -8.56
CA ASP A 94 -13.36 -6.55 -9.16
C ASP A 94 -14.05 -6.47 -10.53
N ARG A 95 -13.35 -6.82 -11.59
CA ARG A 95 -13.88 -6.73 -12.97
C ARG A 95 -15.00 -7.71 -13.27
N HIS A 96 -15.21 -8.72 -12.46
CA HIS A 96 -16.32 -9.66 -12.65
C HIS A 96 -17.62 -9.09 -12.10
N SER A 97 -17.57 -8.49 -10.91
CA SER A 97 -18.75 -7.93 -10.23
C SER A 97 -18.94 -6.44 -10.44
N GLU A 98 -17.95 -5.74 -11.00
CA GLU A 98 -17.88 -4.28 -11.15
C GLU A 98 -18.05 -3.52 -9.82
N ARG A 99 -17.71 -4.17 -8.69
CA ARG A 99 -17.86 -3.62 -7.34
C ARG A 99 -16.51 -3.43 -6.66
N ALA A 100 -16.42 -2.42 -5.81
CA ALA A 100 -15.25 -2.20 -4.97
C ALA A 100 -15.14 -3.30 -3.90
N VAL A 101 -13.96 -3.93 -3.80
CA VAL A 101 -13.73 -5.07 -2.90
C VAL A 101 -12.53 -4.87 -1.96
N GLY A 102 -11.83 -3.77 -2.06
CA GLY A 102 -10.69 -3.45 -1.21
C GLY A 102 -10.17 -2.04 -1.43
N LEU A 103 -9.25 -1.64 -0.57
CA LEU A 103 -8.58 -0.35 -0.58
C LEU A 103 -7.06 -0.55 -0.51
N VAL A 104 -6.32 0.30 -1.21
CA VAL A 104 -4.86 0.38 -1.12
C VAL A 104 -4.42 1.81 -1.41
N CYS A 105 -3.29 2.24 -0.84
CA CYS A 105 -2.76 3.58 -1.07
C CYS A 105 -1.26 3.55 -1.38
N TYR A 106 -0.78 4.54 -2.15
CA TYR A 106 0.57 5.02 -1.97
C TYR A 106 0.61 5.98 -0.77
N MET A 107 1.68 5.92 0.00
CA MET A 107 1.96 6.79 1.14
C MET A 107 3.47 6.97 1.33
N ALA A 108 3.88 7.82 2.26
CA ALA A 108 5.30 8.14 2.47
C ALA A 108 6.02 8.42 1.13
N ILE A 109 5.43 9.28 0.32
CA ILE A 109 5.87 9.59 -1.04
C ILE A 109 7.05 10.56 -0.97
N GLU A 110 8.25 10.07 -1.28
CA GLU A 110 9.51 10.83 -1.26
C GLU A 110 10.05 10.94 -2.68
N GLN A 111 9.46 11.86 -3.47
CA GLN A 111 9.79 12.01 -4.90
C GLN A 111 11.28 12.22 -5.14
N GLN A 112 11.92 13.11 -4.36
CA GLN A 112 13.33 13.45 -4.52
C GLN A 112 14.26 12.27 -4.20
N LEU A 113 13.83 11.38 -3.32
CA LEU A 113 14.55 10.15 -2.98
C LEU A 113 14.19 8.99 -3.90
N GLY A 114 13.06 9.09 -4.61
CA GLY A 114 12.53 8.03 -5.46
C GLY A 114 12.02 6.84 -4.67
N SER A 115 11.48 7.07 -3.46
CA SER A 115 10.88 6.01 -2.65
C SER A 115 9.41 6.28 -2.37
N VAL A 116 8.62 5.21 -2.26
CA VAL A 116 7.20 5.27 -1.93
C VAL A 116 6.76 3.99 -1.24
N GLU A 117 5.85 4.10 -0.27
CA GLU A 117 5.27 2.95 0.43
C GLU A 117 3.91 2.57 -0.17
N ILE A 118 3.69 1.27 -0.40
CA ILE A 118 2.35 0.71 -0.62
C ILE A 118 1.78 0.36 0.75
N GLY A 119 0.74 1.09 1.17
CA GLY A 119 0.17 0.95 2.50
C GLY A 119 -1.35 1.04 2.52
N HIS A 120 -1.93 1.09 3.72
CA HIS A 120 -3.38 1.05 3.92
C HIS A 120 -4.08 -0.10 3.21
N VAL A 121 -3.36 -1.22 3.01
CA VAL A 121 -3.88 -2.41 2.34
C VAL A 121 -5.02 -3.01 3.17
N THR A 122 -6.24 -2.77 2.74
CA THR A 122 -7.46 -3.22 3.42
C THR A 122 -8.25 -4.11 2.48
N TRP A 123 -7.97 -5.42 2.55
CA TRP A 123 -8.59 -6.42 1.71
C TRP A 123 -9.86 -6.99 2.35
N SER A 124 -10.95 -7.03 1.61
CA SER A 124 -12.09 -7.86 1.99
C SER A 124 -11.77 -9.36 1.85
N ARG A 125 -12.61 -10.22 2.38
CA ARG A 125 -12.45 -11.67 2.21
C ARG A 125 -12.52 -12.12 0.76
N LYS A 126 -13.20 -11.37 -0.13
CA LYS A 126 -13.20 -11.62 -1.59
C LYS A 126 -11.82 -11.55 -2.23
N MET A 127 -10.93 -10.72 -1.67
CA MET A 127 -9.58 -10.56 -2.21
C MET A 127 -8.58 -11.59 -1.66
N LYS A 128 -8.88 -12.21 -0.51
CA LYS A 128 -7.99 -13.20 0.12
C LYS A 128 -7.91 -14.46 -0.74
N ASN A 129 -6.68 -14.93 -0.99
CA ASN A 129 -6.40 -16.11 -1.83
C ASN A 129 -6.98 -16.04 -3.26
N SER A 130 -7.13 -14.82 -3.80
CA SER A 130 -7.61 -14.56 -5.15
C SER A 130 -6.55 -13.84 -5.97
N PRO A 131 -6.64 -13.81 -7.31
CA PRO A 131 -5.73 -13.04 -8.15
C PRO A 131 -5.86 -11.53 -7.95
N LEU A 132 -7.00 -11.04 -7.42
CA LEU A 132 -7.28 -9.61 -7.23
C LEU A 132 -6.21 -8.90 -6.39
N GLY A 133 -5.87 -9.47 -5.21
CA GLY A 133 -4.88 -8.86 -4.33
C GLY A 133 -3.47 -8.86 -4.93
N THR A 134 -3.12 -9.90 -5.68
CA THR A 134 -1.82 -9.97 -6.37
C THR A 134 -1.73 -8.94 -7.49
N GLU A 135 -2.79 -8.86 -8.33
CA GLU A 135 -2.80 -7.93 -9.44
C GLU A 135 -2.89 -6.48 -8.98
N ALA A 136 -3.68 -6.18 -7.94
CA ALA A 136 -3.77 -4.83 -7.38
C ALA A 136 -2.39 -4.29 -6.96
N ILE A 137 -1.59 -5.10 -6.26
CA ILE A 137 -0.23 -4.69 -5.87
C ILE A 137 0.69 -4.63 -7.09
N TRP A 138 0.59 -5.57 -8.03
CA TRP A 138 1.38 -5.54 -9.26
C TRP A 138 1.13 -4.27 -10.08
N LEU A 139 -0.12 -3.80 -10.19
CA LEU A 139 -0.47 -2.55 -10.86
C LEU A 139 0.20 -1.34 -10.19
N LEU A 140 0.22 -1.31 -8.85
CA LEU A 140 0.91 -0.25 -8.13
C LEU A 140 2.44 -0.34 -8.32
N LEU A 141 3.03 -1.54 -8.24
CA LEU A 141 4.45 -1.72 -8.49
C LEU A 141 4.82 -1.22 -9.89
N LYS A 142 4.09 -1.69 -10.92
CA LYS A 142 4.29 -1.28 -12.30
C LYS A 142 4.22 0.24 -12.44
N TYR A 143 3.13 0.85 -11.97
CA TYR A 143 2.92 2.29 -12.08
C TYR A 143 3.99 3.09 -11.31
N GLY A 144 4.35 2.69 -10.11
CA GLY A 144 5.41 3.34 -9.33
C GLY A 144 6.76 3.33 -10.06
N PHE A 145 7.18 2.19 -10.61
CA PHE A 145 8.41 2.12 -11.41
C PHE A 145 8.34 2.93 -12.71
N GLU A 146 7.20 2.90 -13.42
CA GLU A 146 6.99 3.73 -14.62
C GLU A 146 7.04 5.23 -14.33
N ARG A 147 6.70 5.66 -13.09
CA ARG A 147 6.84 7.05 -12.63
C ARG A 147 8.25 7.40 -12.13
N GLY A 148 9.19 6.45 -12.21
CA GLY A 148 10.59 6.66 -11.87
C GLY A 148 10.93 6.42 -10.39
N TYR A 149 10.01 5.90 -9.58
CA TYR A 149 10.37 5.45 -8.25
C TYR A 149 11.32 4.27 -8.37
N ARG A 150 12.40 4.32 -7.61
CA ARG A 150 13.45 3.29 -7.62
C ARG A 150 13.37 2.33 -6.44
N ARG A 151 12.43 2.59 -5.52
CA ARG A 151 12.20 1.82 -4.31
C ARG A 151 10.72 1.89 -3.92
N LEU A 152 10.07 0.74 -3.88
CA LEU A 152 8.73 0.61 -3.32
C LEU A 152 8.81 -0.16 -2.01
N GLU A 153 8.17 0.38 -0.96
CA GLU A 153 8.23 -0.14 0.40
C GLU A 153 6.93 -0.82 0.82
N TRP A 154 7.06 -1.78 1.72
CA TRP A 154 5.97 -2.41 2.44
C TRP A 154 6.31 -2.45 3.92
N LYS A 155 5.38 -2.00 4.77
CA LYS A 155 5.53 -2.06 6.22
C LYS A 155 4.38 -2.83 6.84
N CYS A 156 4.68 -3.76 7.71
CA CYS A 156 3.66 -4.47 8.45
C CYS A 156 4.04 -4.60 9.94
N ASP A 157 3.02 -4.85 10.78
CA ASP A 157 3.27 -5.27 12.15
C ASP A 157 4.07 -6.59 12.13
N SER A 158 5.09 -6.70 12.97
CA SER A 158 5.95 -7.89 13.03
C SER A 158 5.20 -9.17 13.41
N MET A 159 4.02 -9.03 14.04
CA MET A 159 3.11 -10.14 14.37
C MET A 159 2.13 -10.46 13.23
N ASN A 160 2.01 -9.59 12.22
CA ASN A 160 1.17 -9.84 11.04
C ASN A 160 1.92 -10.70 10.00
N ILE A 161 2.11 -11.98 10.34
CA ILE A 161 2.84 -12.94 9.48
C ILE A 161 2.18 -13.07 8.10
N ALA A 162 0.86 -12.94 8.02
CA ALA A 162 0.15 -13.02 6.75
C ALA A 162 0.53 -11.88 5.80
N SER A 163 0.62 -10.64 6.30
CA SER A 163 1.06 -9.48 5.53
C SER A 163 2.51 -9.62 5.05
N ARG A 164 3.40 -10.04 5.94
CA ARG A 164 4.80 -10.27 5.59
C ARG A 164 4.93 -11.32 4.48
N ARG A 165 4.31 -12.50 4.63
CA ARG A 165 4.31 -13.55 3.59
C ARG A 165 3.69 -13.09 2.28
N ALA A 166 2.65 -12.25 2.33
CA ALA A 166 2.06 -11.69 1.12
C ALA A 166 3.06 -10.78 0.39
N ALA A 167 3.76 -9.90 1.10
CA ALA A 167 4.79 -9.04 0.52
C ALA A 167 5.95 -9.86 -0.07
N GLU A 168 6.48 -10.84 0.67
CA GLU A 168 7.55 -11.73 0.18
C GLU A 168 7.14 -12.48 -1.10
N ARG A 169 5.91 -12.99 -1.17
CA ARG A 169 5.36 -13.64 -2.37
C ARG A 169 5.23 -12.69 -3.56
N LEU A 170 5.03 -11.40 -3.30
CA LEU A 170 4.94 -10.35 -4.32
C LEU A 170 6.31 -9.82 -4.77
N GLY A 171 7.40 -10.34 -4.21
CA GLY A 171 8.76 -10.00 -4.57
C GLY A 171 9.47 -9.03 -3.63
N PHE A 172 8.80 -8.54 -2.58
CA PHE A 172 9.47 -7.69 -1.60
C PHE A 172 10.47 -8.49 -0.77
N VAL A 173 11.63 -7.90 -0.53
CA VAL A 173 12.70 -8.45 0.29
C VAL A 173 12.64 -7.84 1.68
N TRP A 174 12.73 -8.66 2.72
CA TRP A 174 12.80 -8.21 4.10
C TRP A 174 14.16 -7.56 4.39
N GLU A 175 14.15 -6.35 4.97
CA GLU A 175 15.36 -5.58 5.26
C GLU A 175 15.64 -5.48 6.76
N GLY A 176 14.63 -5.56 7.60
CA GLY A 176 14.83 -5.47 9.04
C GLY A 176 13.57 -5.18 9.83
N ARG A 177 13.73 -5.14 11.16
CA ARG A 177 12.68 -4.84 12.12
C ARG A 177 12.97 -3.56 12.89
N LEU A 178 12.05 -2.61 12.82
CA LEU A 178 12.05 -1.41 13.63
C LEU A 178 11.33 -1.72 14.95
N ARG A 179 12.12 -1.94 16.02
CA ARG A 179 11.54 -2.24 17.33
C ARG A 179 10.86 -1.02 17.94
N GLN A 180 9.72 -1.22 18.58
CA GLN A 180 8.95 -0.16 19.29
C GLN A 180 8.69 1.07 18.39
N LYS A 181 8.42 0.82 17.09
CA LYS A 181 8.28 1.89 16.09
C LYS A 181 7.13 2.82 16.39
N LEU A 182 6.02 2.27 16.88
CA LEU A 182 4.84 3.05 17.24
C LEU A 182 3.94 2.30 18.24
N VAL A 183 2.96 3.01 18.79
CA VAL A 183 1.86 2.42 19.55
C VAL A 183 0.61 2.40 18.67
N ARG A 184 -0.07 1.26 18.58
CA ARG A 184 -1.30 1.08 17.82
C ARG A 184 -2.35 0.36 18.66
N LYS A 185 -3.55 0.92 18.78
CA LYS A 185 -4.65 0.37 19.61
C LYS A 185 -4.18 0.02 21.03
N GLY A 186 -3.38 0.91 21.63
CA GLY A 186 -2.83 0.74 22.97
C GLY A 186 -1.72 -0.32 23.12
N ARG A 187 -1.21 -0.88 22.01
CA ARG A 187 -0.18 -1.93 22.02
C ARG A 187 1.08 -1.47 21.30
N ASN A 188 2.22 -1.98 21.78
CA ASN A 188 3.48 -1.82 21.04
C ASN A 188 3.38 -2.45 19.66
N ARG A 189 3.91 -1.74 18.67
CA ARG A 189 4.10 -2.26 17.32
C ARG A 189 5.57 -2.18 16.92
N ASP A 190 6.20 -3.34 16.80
CA ASP A 190 7.40 -3.48 15.99
C ASP A 190 7.00 -3.57 14.51
N SER A 191 7.70 -2.89 13.64
CA SER A 191 7.39 -2.89 12.21
C SER A 191 8.45 -3.61 11.40
N ASP A 192 8.07 -4.63 10.67
CA ASP A 192 8.91 -5.23 9.64
C ASP A 192 8.92 -4.34 8.41
N MET A 193 10.11 -4.11 7.86
CA MET A 193 10.38 -3.32 6.66
C MET A 193 10.74 -4.26 5.53
N LEU A 194 10.07 -4.11 4.40
CA LEU A 194 10.37 -4.83 3.16
C LEU A 194 10.39 -3.83 1.99
N SER A 195 11.14 -4.15 0.95
CA SER A 195 11.19 -3.32 -0.28
C SER A 195 11.44 -4.14 -1.53
N ILE A 196 11.22 -3.51 -2.65
CA ILE A 196 11.52 -4.00 -3.99
C ILE A 196 12.10 -2.87 -4.83
#